data_52b5d1d2e70f130de56668ba274107a2
#
_entry.id   52b5d1d2e70f130de56668ba274107a2
#
_cell.length_a   1.000
_cell.length_b   1.000
_cell.length_c   1.000
_cell.angle_alpha   90.00
_cell.angle_beta   90.00
_cell.angle_gamma   90.00
#
_symmetry.space_group_name_H-M   'P 1'
#
loop_
_entity.id
_entity.type
_entity.pdbx_description
1 polymer ?
#
loop_
_entity_poly.entity_id
_entity_poly.type
_entity_poly.pdbx_seq_one_letter_code
_entity_poly.pdbx_strand_id
1 'polypeptide(L)'
;GFKINGDIVCTMIAAAVTDENRFRYDLNSLSWHYLGYGKNEAGLAEAAQEWGIDPKGEMYKLPAMHVGAYAERDAEATLGLWQELKKEIINQDLEDIFDLETELFPCLVDMRFKGVRVDAERAHLMKKEFIKEEQALLTKIESETNIRPQIWAARSIANVFDTLKIPYERTEKTSAPSFTKNFLQEHAHPVVNLIAKAREVNKAHTTFIDSILRYEHKGRIHAEINQLRSQTGGTVTGRFSYQHPNLQQVPARNKDLGPKIRSLFIPEEGCKWGCFDYSQQEPRLVVHYASLYKLPSVYDVVDSYKENSDSDFHQTVADMAEIPRSQAKTINLGLFYGMGKAKLQAELGVSKEKAADLFNQYHAKVPFVKQLMEKASNRAQDRGQIRTL
;
A
#
# COMPACT_ATOMS: atom_id res chain seq x y z
N GLY A 1 32.03 5.10 10.56
CA GLY A 1 31.70 4.72 9.17
C GLY A 1 32.62 5.45 8.19
N PHE A 2 32.68 4.98 6.96
CA PHE A 2 33.41 5.63 5.90
C PHE A 2 32.66 6.90 5.45
N LYS A 3 33.41 7.99 5.21
CA LYS A 3 32.85 9.19 4.60
C LYS A 3 33.02 9.08 3.09
N ILE A 4 31.92 9.15 2.35
CA ILE A 4 31.94 9.20 0.89
C ILE A 4 31.98 10.70 0.49
N ASN A 5 32.93 11.09 -0.35
CA ASN A 5 33.00 12.41 -0.92
C ASN A 5 32.54 12.34 -2.39
N GLY A 6 31.62 13.21 -2.79
CA GLY A 6 31.04 13.26 -4.12
C GLY A 6 29.55 12.89 -4.11
N ASP A 7 28.93 12.98 -5.27
CA ASP A 7 27.52 12.71 -5.45
C ASP A 7 27.25 11.20 -5.37
N ILE A 8 26.20 10.83 -4.66
CA ILE A 8 25.72 9.46 -4.55
C ILE A 8 24.52 9.29 -5.47
N VAL A 9 24.64 8.39 -6.43
CA VAL A 9 23.60 8.10 -7.41
C VAL A 9 23.19 6.63 -7.28
N CYS A 10 21.89 6.38 -7.25
CA CYS A 10 21.33 5.04 -7.28
C CYS A 10 20.75 4.70 -8.66
N THR A 11 21.38 3.77 -9.39
CA THR A 11 20.92 3.34 -10.71
C THR A 11 19.55 2.67 -10.70
N MET A 12 19.13 2.08 -9.58
CA MET A 12 17.79 1.51 -9.42
C MET A 12 16.72 2.62 -9.34
N ILE A 13 17.01 3.74 -8.63
CA ILE A 13 16.15 4.92 -8.60
C ILE A 13 16.08 5.53 -10.00
N ALA A 14 17.23 5.73 -10.66
CA ALA A 14 17.29 6.24 -12.02
C ALA A 14 16.44 5.41 -13.00
N ALA A 15 16.57 4.09 -12.95
CA ALA A 15 15.80 3.19 -13.81
C ALA A 15 14.29 3.20 -13.52
N ALA A 16 13.89 3.39 -12.25
CA ALA A 16 12.48 3.48 -11.89
C ALA A 16 11.85 4.83 -12.26
N VAL A 17 12.63 5.91 -12.27
CA VAL A 17 12.20 7.23 -12.74
C VAL A 17 12.04 7.26 -14.27
N THR A 18 12.94 6.59 -15.01
CA THR A 18 12.89 6.55 -16.48
C THR A 18 11.83 5.61 -17.04
N ASP A 19 11.49 4.53 -16.32
CA ASP A 19 10.46 3.56 -16.72
C ASP A 19 9.87 2.86 -15.49
N GLU A 20 8.78 3.39 -14.95
CA GLU A 20 8.08 2.87 -13.77
C GLU A 20 7.31 1.58 -14.04
N ASN A 21 7.14 1.19 -15.30
CA ASN A 21 6.38 0.00 -15.70
C ASN A 21 7.24 -1.24 -15.88
N ARG A 22 8.56 -1.13 -15.71
CA ARG A 22 9.45 -2.30 -15.81
C ARG A 22 9.07 -3.37 -14.79
N PHE A 23 9.20 -4.61 -15.21
CA PHE A 23 8.94 -5.74 -14.34
C PHE A 23 10.07 -6.03 -13.34
N ARG A 24 11.31 -5.64 -13.70
CA ARG A 24 12.53 -5.87 -12.91
C ARG A 24 13.46 -4.68 -12.95
N TYR A 25 14.05 -4.36 -11.78
CA TYR A 25 15.04 -3.29 -11.61
C TYR A 25 16.36 -3.82 -11.01
N ASP A 26 16.57 -5.14 -10.98
CA ASP A 26 17.85 -5.70 -10.57
C ASP A 26 18.95 -5.39 -11.60
N LEU A 27 20.19 -5.30 -11.10
CA LEU A 27 21.34 -4.92 -11.91
C LEU A 27 21.50 -5.80 -13.16
N ASN A 28 21.29 -7.13 -13.03
CA ASN A 28 21.43 -8.03 -14.15
C ASN A 28 20.42 -7.74 -15.27
N SER A 29 19.14 -7.57 -14.90
CA SER A 29 18.08 -7.26 -15.88
C SER A 29 18.28 -5.91 -16.57
N LEU A 30 18.71 -4.90 -15.80
CA LEU A 30 19.02 -3.57 -16.34
C LEU A 30 20.23 -3.59 -17.24
N SER A 31 21.30 -4.29 -16.85
CA SER A 31 22.53 -4.41 -17.65
C SER A 31 22.28 -5.10 -18.98
N TRP A 32 21.53 -6.19 -19.00
CA TRP A 32 21.11 -6.85 -20.26
C TRP A 32 20.34 -5.91 -21.18
N HIS A 33 19.47 -5.09 -20.60
CA HIS A 33 18.64 -4.18 -21.40
C HIS A 33 19.44 -3.02 -21.99
N TYR A 34 20.27 -2.35 -21.18
CA TYR A 34 20.96 -1.13 -21.58
C TYR A 34 22.37 -1.36 -22.15
N LEU A 35 23.06 -2.42 -21.71
CA LEU A 35 24.47 -2.66 -22.03
C LEU A 35 24.68 -3.89 -22.92
N GLY A 36 23.66 -4.74 -23.10
CA GLY A 36 23.76 -5.95 -23.90
C GLY A 36 24.52 -7.10 -23.22
N TYR A 37 24.86 -6.96 -21.93
CA TYR A 37 25.51 -8.02 -21.16
C TYR A 37 24.99 -8.03 -19.71
N GLY A 38 25.11 -9.17 -19.03
CA GLY A 38 24.70 -9.34 -17.65
C GLY A 38 25.86 -9.51 -16.67
N LYS A 39 25.52 -9.87 -15.47
CA LYS A 39 26.46 -10.27 -14.41
C LYS A 39 27.22 -11.53 -14.79
N ASN A 40 28.42 -11.67 -14.28
CA ASN A 40 29.19 -12.90 -14.36
C ASN A 40 29.06 -13.70 -13.05
N GLU A 41 28.01 -14.52 -12.95
CA GLU A 41 27.71 -15.31 -11.75
C GLU A 41 28.25 -16.75 -11.82
N ALA A 42 28.78 -17.20 -12.98
CA ALA A 42 29.15 -18.60 -13.18
C ALA A 42 30.27 -19.04 -12.21
N GLY A 43 31.39 -18.33 -12.17
CA GLY A 43 32.49 -18.67 -11.27
C GLY A 43 32.16 -18.58 -9.78
N LEU A 44 31.26 -17.64 -9.42
CA LEU A 44 30.73 -17.54 -8.06
C LEU A 44 29.85 -18.74 -7.70
N ALA A 45 29.00 -19.18 -8.64
CA ALA A 45 28.11 -20.32 -8.42
C ALA A 45 28.90 -21.64 -8.31
N GLU A 46 29.92 -21.83 -9.13
CA GLU A 46 30.82 -22.99 -9.07
C GLU A 46 31.57 -23.04 -7.74
N ALA A 47 32.18 -21.93 -7.31
CA ALA A 47 32.87 -21.85 -6.03
C ALA A 47 31.91 -22.08 -4.85
N ALA A 48 30.70 -21.54 -4.88
CA ALA A 48 29.71 -21.75 -3.85
C ALA A 48 29.28 -23.24 -3.76
N GLN A 49 29.15 -23.90 -4.91
CA GLN A 49 28.85 -25.34 -4.96
C GLN A 49 29.98 -26.19 -4.37
N GLU A 50 31.23 -25.90 -4.73
CA GLU A 50 32.40 -26.59 -4.18
C GLU A 50 32.52 -26.44 -2.65
N TRP A 51 32.16 -25.26 -2.14
CA TRP A 51 32.21 -24.96 -0.70
C TRP A 51 30.93 -25.36 0.06
N GLY A 52 29.91 -25.85 -0.65
CA GLY A 52 28.63 -26.29 -0.06
C GLY A 52 27.84 -25.15 0.61
N ILE A 53 27.88 -23.93 0.04
CA ILE A 53 27.23 -22.74 0.60
C ILE A 53 26.22 -22.12 -0.38
N ASP A 54 25.32 -21.29 0.15
CA ASP A 54 24.44 -20.47 -0.70
C ASP A 54 25.21 -19.27 -1.31
N PRO A 55 25.30 -19.17 -2.66
CA PRO A 55 26.04 -18.11 -3.32
C PRO A 55 25.51 -16.70 -3.01
N LYS A 56 24.25 -16.54 -2.60
CA LYS A 56 23.65 -15.24 -2.28
C LYS A 56 23.71 -14.91 -0.79
N GLY A 57 23.33 -15.84 0.06
CA GLY A 57 23.26 -15.63 1.50
C GLY A 57 24.59 -15.77 2.22
N GLU A 58 25.51 -16.56 1.67
CA GLU A 58 26.75 -16.95 2.34
C GLU A 58 28.03 -16.61 1.57
N MET A 59 27.93 -15.73 0.57
CA MET A 59 29.07 -15.27 -0.25
C MET A 59 30.27 -14.78 0.58
N TYR A 60 30.02 -14.20 1.75
CA TYR A 60 31.06 -13.73 2.67
C TYR A 60 31.98 -14.82 3.21
N LYS A 61 31.62 -16.09 3.05
CA LYS A 61 32.45 -17.23 3.42
C LYS A 61 33.47 -17.61 2.37
N LEU A 62 33.30 -17.12 1.11
CA LEU A 62 34.22 -17.41 0.03
C LEU A 62 35.47 -16.53 0.09
N PRO A 63 36.65 -17.09 -0.27
CA PRO A 63 37.85 -16.28 -0.50
C PRO A 63 37.63 -15.22 -1.57
N ALA A 64 38.31 -14.07 -1.39
CA ALA A 64 38.19 -12.92 -2.31
C ALA A 64 38.48 -13.27 -3.77
N MET A 65 39.34 -14.23 -4.03
CA MET A 65 39.68 -14.70 -5.40
C MET A 65 38.46 -15.22 -6.17
N HIS A 66 37.48 -15.78 -5.49
CA HIS A 66 36.26 -16.29 -6.13
C HIS A 66 35.18 -15.19 -6.27
N VAL A 67 35.23 -14.18 -5.43
CA VAL A 67 34.23 -13.08 -5.40
C VAL A 67 34.70 -11.86 -6.21
N GLY A 68 36.03 -11.69 -6.39
CA GLY A 68 36.61 -10.48 -6.99
C GLY A 68 36.07 -10.18 -8.38
N ALA A 69 36.17 -11.12 -9.30
CA ALA A 69 35.72 -10.93 -10.68
C ALA A 69 34.19 -10.63 -10.78
N TYR A 70 33.39 -11.21 -9.88
CA TYR A 70 31.98 -10.88 -9.76
C TYR A 70 31.75 -9.45 -9.29
N ALA A 71 32.48 -9.00 -8.25
CA ALA A 71 32.37 -7.65 -7.70
C ALA A 71 32.84 -6.57 -8.67
N GLU A 72 33.97 -6.81 -9.38
CA GLU A 72 34.47 -5.93 -10.45
C GLU A 72 33.42 -5.77 -11.55
N ARG A 73 32.83 -6.88 -12.01
CA ARG A 73 31.81 -6.85 -13.04
C ARG A 73 30.55 -6.10 -12.63
N ASP A 74 30.14 -6.23 -11.36
CA ASP A 74 28.99 -5.49 -10.81
C ASP A 74 29.29 -3.98 -10.77
N ALA A 75 30.51 -3.57 -10.43
CA ALA A 75 30.94 -2.17 -10.43
C ALA A 75 30.99 -1.59 -11.85
N GLU A 76 31.60 -2.29 -12.82
CA GLU A 76 31.64 -1.91 -14.24
C GLU A 76 30.22 -1.76 -14.81
N ALA A 77 29.35 -2.75 -14.57
CA ALA A 77 27.99 -2.73 -15.05
C ALA A 77 27.19 -1.57 -14.44
N THR A 78 27.39 -1.27 -13.16
CA THR A 78 26.72 -0.16 -12.48
C THR A 78 27.15 1.19 -13.06
N LEU A 79 28.46 1.38 -13.33
CA LEU A 79 28.96 2.61 -13.94
C LEU A 79 28.47 2.77 -15.39
N GLY A 80 28.53 1.71 -16.20
CA GLY A 80 28.02 1.72 -17.57
C GLY A 80 26.51 1.99 -17.60
N LEU A 81 25.76 1.37 -16.71
CA LEU A 81 24.33 1.57 -16.59
C LEU A 81 23.98 3.03 -16.23
N TRP A 82 24.74 3.65 -15.33
CA TRP A 82 24.57 5.06 -15.00
C TRP A 82 24.75 5.97 -16.22
N GLN A 83 25.72 5.69 -17.06
CA GLN A 83 25.95 6.49 -18.28
C GLN A 83 24.76 6.46 -19.24
N GLU A 84 24.12 5.31 -19.39
CA GLU A 84 22.93 5.18 -20.25
C GLU A 84 21.66 5.78 -19.59
N LEU A 85 21.43 5.49 -18.32
CA LEU A 85 20.28 6.05 -17.58
C LEU A 85 20.33 7.57 -17.48
N LYS A 86 21.52 8.16 -17.34
CA LYS A 86 21.68 9.61 -17.36
C LYS A 86 21.23 10.23 -18.68
N LYS A 87 21.49 9.57 -19.82
CA LYS A 87 21.01 10.02 -21.13
C LYS A 87 19.48 9.96 -21.19
N GLU A 88 18.89 8.87 -20.67
CA GLU A 88 17.43 8.73 -20.64
C GLU A 88 16.76 9.78 -19.74
N ILE A 89 17.33 10.09 -18.58
CA ILE A 89 16.85 11.16 -17.68
C ILE A 89 16.81 12.50 -18.43
N ILE A 90 17.90 12.86 -19.11
CA ILE A 90 18.01 14.11 -19.87
C ILE A 90 17.03 14.11 -21.08
N ASN A 91 17.00 13.02 -21.85
CA ASN A 91 16.13 12.91 -23.03
C ASN A 91 14.64 12.99 -22.69
N GLN A 92 14.27 12.56 -21.49
CA GLN A 92 12.88 12.59 -21.02
C GLN A 92 12.59 13.80 -20.13
N ASP A 93 13.55 14.72 -19.90
CA ASP A 93 13.38 15.92 -19.07
C ASP A 93 12.90 15.54 -17.65
N LEU A 94 13.65 14.64 -16.99
CA LEU A 94 13.36 14.05 -15.68
C LEU A 94 14.38 14.44 -14.61
N GLU A 95 15.26 15.40 -14.88
CA GLU A 95 16.33 15.79 -13.97
C GLU A 95 15.79 16.22 -12.61
N ASP A 96 14.78 17.10 -12.59
CA ASP A 96 14.21 17.65 -11.35
C ASP A 96 13.63 16.54 -10.45
N ILE A 97 12.89 15.59 -11.04
CA ILE A 97 12.34 14.47 -10.26
C ILE A 97 13.41 13.48 -9.82
N PHE A 98 14.43 13.26 -10.65
CA PHE A 98 15.55 12.40 -10.29
C PHE A 98 16.38 13.00 -9.14
N ASP A 99 16.60 14.30 -9.16
CA ASP A 99 17.31 15.02 -8.09
C ASP A 99 16.50 14.96 -6.79
N LEU A 100 15.19 15.21 -6.83
CA LEU A 100 14.30 15.08 -5.69
C LEU A 100 14.36 13.67 -5.06
N GLU A 101 14.26 12.63 -5.88
CA GLU A 101 14.28 11.24 -5.42
C GLU A 101 15.68 10.85 -4.87
N THR A 102 16.74 11.42 -5.44
CA THR A 102 18.11 11.20 -4.96
C THR A 102 18.35 11.88 -3.61
N GLU A 103 17.90 13.13 -3.43
CA GLU A 103 18.00 13.84 -2.16
C GLU A 103 17.12 13.24 -1.05
N LEU A 104 15.99 12.66 -1.42
CA LEU A 104 15.09 11.97 -0.49
C LEU A 104 15.69 10.68 0.07
N PHE A 105 16.50 9.97 -0.70
CA PHE A 105 17.05 8.66 -0.32
C PHE A 105 17.80 8.65 1.03
N PRO A 106 18.74 9.58 1.31
CA PRO A 106 19.41 9.65 2.61
C PRO A 106 18.42 9.86 3.78
N CYS A 107 17.36 10.66 3.58
CA CYS A 107 16.33 10.87 4.59
C CYS A 107 15.61 9.57 4.95
N LEU A 108 15.25 8.76 3.95
CA LEU A 108 14.62 7.47 4.17
C LEU A 108 15.55 6.44 4.84
N VAL A 109 16.84 6.49 4.51
CA VAL A 109 17.87 5.68 5.19
C VAL A 109 17.95 6.07 6.67
N ASP A 110 18.00 7.36 7.00
CA ASP A 110 18.04 7.86 8.36
C ASP A 110 16.76 7.50 9.14
N MET A 111 15.59 7.61 8.50
CA MET A 111 14.32 7.17 9.10
C MET A 111 14.34 5.68 9.44
N ARG A 112 14.84 4.82 8.53
CA ARG A 112 14.99 3.39 8.77
C ARG A 112 16.01 3.10 9.87
N PHE A 113 17.14 3.79 9.88
CA PHE A 113 18.17 3.67 10.91
C PHE A 113 17.65 4.05 12.29
N LYS A 114 16.93 5.16 12.40
CA LYS A 114 16.29 5.60 13.64
C LYS A 114 15.21 4.60 14.08
N GLY A 115 14.41 4.13 13.15
CA GLY A 115 13.26 3.25 13.42
C GLY A 115 12.18 3.92 14.29
N VAL A 116 11.15 3.17 14.60
CA VAL A 116 10.02 3.61 15.43
C VAL A 116 10.03 2.85 16.75
N ARG A 117 9.97 3.56 17.88
CA ARG A 117 9.90 2.93 19.22
C ARG A 117 8.60 2.17 19.41
N VAL A 118 8.71 1.00 20.01
CA VAL A 118 7.57 0.16 20.37
C VAL A 118 7.69 -0.34 21.80
N ASP A 119 6.56 -0.46 22.47
CA ASP A 119 6.43 -1.06 23.79
C ASP A 119 6.25 -2.59 23.63
N ALA A 120 7.36 -3.31 23.58
CA ALA A 120 7.36 -4.75 23.38
C ALA A 120 6.74 -5.51 24.55
N GLU A 121 6.93 -5.05 25.81
CA GLU A 121 6.33 -5.69 26.98
C GLU A 121 4.81 -5.60 26.93
N ARG A 122 4.29 -4.42 26.63
CA ARG A 122 2.85 -4.21 26.44
C ARG A 122 2.32 -5.00 25.24
N ALA A 123 3.10 -5.13 24.16
CA ALA A 123 2.72 -5.96 23.03
C ALA A 123 2.55 -7.43 23.41
N HIS A 124 3.47 -7.99 24.22
CA HIS A 124 3.35 -9.35 24.74
C HIS A 124 2.13 -9.54 25.64
N LEU A 125 1.83 -8.58 26.52
CA LEU A 125 0.63 -8.62 27.36
C LEU A 125 -0.64 -8.55 26.52
N MET A 126 -0.72 -7.62 25.59
CA MET A 126 -1.85 -7.45 24.69
C MET A 126 -2.09 -8.68 23.80
N LYS A 127 -1.02 -9.35 23.36
CA LYS A 127 -1.14 -10.63 22.65
C LYS A 127 -1.86 -11.67 23.47
N LYS A 128 -1.46 -11.83 24.75
CA LYS A 128 -2.11 -12.79 25.67
C LYS A 128 -3.59 -12.45 25.89
N GLU A 129 -3.92 -11.17 26.04
CA GLU A 129 -5.30 -10.72 26.20
C GLU A 129 -6.15 -11.05 24.97
N PHE A 130 -5.65 -10.76 23.76
CA PHE A 130 -6.37 -11.08 22.52
C PHE A 130 -6.53 -12.58 22.29
N ILE A 131 -5.53 -13.40 22.61
CA ILE A 131 -5.65 -14.86 22.55
C ILE A 131 -6.76 -15.33 23.50
N LYS A 132 -6.80 -14.80 24.73
CA LYS A 132 -7.85 -15.13 25.71
C LYS A 132 -9.24 -14.69 25.21
N GLU A 133 -9.36 -13.49 24.64
CA GLU A 133 -10.61 -12.98 24.05
C GLU A 133 -11.07 -13.87 22.89
N GLU A 134 -10.17 -14.25 21.98
CA GLU A 134 -10.48 -15.15 20.86
C GLU A 134 -10.99 -16.50 21.38
N GLN A 135 -10.33 -17.11 22.35
CA GLN A 135 -10.74 -18.39 22.93
C GLN A 135 -12.13 -18.28 23.58
N ALA A 136 -12.42 -17.19 24.26
CA ALA A 136 -13.74 -16.94 24.86
C ALA A 136 -14.83 -16.83 23.79
N LEU A 137 -14.55 -16.12 22.68
CA LEU A 137 -15.48 -16.02 21.54
C LEU A 137 -15.73 -17.38 20.90
N LEU A 138 -14.67 -18.18 20.67
CA LEU A 138 -14.79 -19.52 20.12
C LEU A 138 -15.60 -20.46 21.02
N THR A 139 -15.37 -20.42 22.34
CA THR A 139 -16.14 -21.19 23.32
C THR A 139 -17.61 -20.78 23.34
N LYS A 140 -17.90 -19.49 23.18
CA LYS A 140 -19.27 -19.01 23.09
C LYS A 140 -19.97 -19.50 21.82
N ILE A 141 -19.30 -19.48 20.66
CA ILE A 141 -19.82 -20.05 19.42
C ILE A 141 -20.10 -21.55 19.61
N GLU A 142 -19.16 -22.28 20.21
CA GLU A 142 -19.28 -23.71 20.46
C GLU A 142 -20.46 -24.04 21.40
N SER A 143 -20.70 -23.25 22.45
CA SER A 143 -21.83 -23.44 23.34
C SER A 143 -23.21 -23.22 22.69
N GLU A 144 -23.27 -22.36 21.67
CA GLU A 144 -24.50 -22.05 20.95
C GLU A 144 -24.78 -23.00 19.77
N THR A 145 -23.72 -23.64 19.21
CA THR A 145 -23.80 -24.40 17.96
C THR A 145 -23.32 -25.86 18.08
N ASN A 146 -22.69 -26.23 19.18
CA ASN A 146 -21.93 -27.46 19.35
C ASN A 146 -20.77 -27.64 18.35
N ILE A 147 -20.33 -26.54 17.71
CA ILE A 147 -19.24 -26.52 16.74
C ILE A 147 -18.21 -25.49 17.16
N ARG A 148 -16.96 -25.91 17.32
CA ARG A 148 -15.82 -24.99 17.46
C ARG A 148 -15.22 -24.72 16.09
N PRO A 149 -15.47 -23.56 15.47
CA PRO A 149 -15.09 -23.33 14.08
C PRO A 149 -13.61 -23.00 13.94
N GLN A 150 -13.02 -23.44 12.85
CA GLN A 150 -11.81 -22.85 12.31
C GLN A 150 -12.17 -21.58 11.52
N ILE A 151 -12.03 -20.43 12.14
CA ILE A 151 -12.60 -19.14 11.68
C ILE A 151 -12.13 -18.67 10.31
N TRP A 152 -11.02 -19.18 9.80
CA TRP A 152 -10.51 -18.87 8.46
C TRP A 152 -10.86 -19.94 7.42
N ALA A 153 -11.34 -21.11 7.83
CA ALA A 153 -11.74 -22.17 6.92
C ALA A 153 -13.23 -22.00 6.55
N ALA A 154 -13.49 -21.61 5.30
CA ALA A 154 -14.86 -21.38 4.82
C ALA A 154 -15.79 -22.56 5.03
N ARG A 155 -15.30 -23.80 4.85
CA ARG A 155 -16.09 -25.02 5.09
C ARG A 155 -16.46 -25.20 6.56
N SER A 156 -15.56 -24.84 7.48
CA SER A 156 -15.83 -24.91 8.92
C SER A 156 -16.89 -23.90 9.36
N ILE A 157 -16.86 -22.70 8.78
CA ILE A 157 -17.91 -21.70 9.03
C ILE A 157 -19.23 -22.12 8.39
N ALA A 158 -19.23 -22.71 7.20
CA ALA A 158 -20.42 -23.23 6.55
C ALA A 158 -21.16 -24.21 7.45
N ASN A 159 -20.46 -25.12 8.14
CA ASN A 159 -21.06 -26.06 9.09
C ASN A 159 -21.84 -25.35 10.23
N VAL A 160 -21.30 -24.21 10.72
CA VAL A 160 -22.00 -23.38 11.73
C VAL A 160 -23.28 -22.78 11.14
N PHE A 161 -23.19 -22.23 9.93
CA PHE A 161 -24.35 -21.65 9.23
C PHE A 161 -25.41 -22.67 8.90
N ASP A 162 -25.01 -23.87 8.46
CA ASP A 162 -25.93 -24.98 8.17
C ASP A 162 -26.64 -25.45 9.44
N THR A 163 -25.94 -25.55 10.58
CA THR A 163 -26.54 -25.90 11.88
C THR A 163 -27.58 -24.87 12.33
N LEU A 164 -27.29 -23.58 12.11
CA LEU A 164 -28.19 -22.49 12.44
C LEU A 164 -29.26 -22.23 11.37
N LYS A 165 -29.21 -22.96 10.25
CA LYS A 165 -30.10 -22.79 9.09
C LYS A 165 -30.05 -21.37 8.52
N ILE A 166 -28.84 -20.75 8.53
CA ILE A 166 -28.59 -19.42 8.00
C ILE A 166 -28.10 -19.56 6.57
N PRO A 167 -28.70 -18.88 5.58
CA PRO A 167 -28.24 -18.90 4.20
C PRO A 167 -26.90 -18.11 4.06
N TYR A 168 -26.06 -18.53 3.14
CA TYR A 168 -24.80 -17.88 2.84
C TYR A 168 -24.48 -17.91 1.34
N GLU A 169 -23.65 -16.98 0.91
CA GLU A 169 -23.22 -16.85 -0.47
C GLU A 169 -22.21 -17.92 -0.88
N ARG A 170 -22.21 -18.23 -2.17
CA ARG A 170 -21.22 -19.10 -2.79
C ARG A 170 -20.49 -18.37 -3.91
N THR A 171 -19.24 -18.72 -4.12
CA THR A 171 -18.45 -18.15 -5.22
C THR A 171 -18.99 -18.63 -6.57
N GLU A 172 -19.12 -17.73 -7.54
CA GLU A 172 -19.64 -18.04 -8.88
C GLU A 172 -18.84 -19.13 -9.62
N LYS A 173 -17.49 -19.10 -9.48
CA LYS A 173 -16.60 -19.99 -10.23
C LYS A 173 -16.51 -21.41 -9.68
N THR A 174 -16.55 -21.57 -8.36
CA THR A 174 -16.27 -22.85 -7.70
C THR A 174 -17.40 -23.35 -6.81
N SER A 175 -18.48 -22.59 -6.67
CA SER A 175 -19.60 -22.85 -5.75
C SER A 175 -19.14 -23.08 -4.29
N ALA A 176 -17.94 -22.65 -3.93
CA ALA A 176 -17.43 -22.74 -2.57
C ALA A 176 -18.12 -21.71 -1.66
N PRO A 177 -18.33 -22.03 -0.36
CA PRO A 177 -18.87 -21.07 0.60
C PRO A 177 -18.03 -19.78 0.65
N SER A 178 -18.69 -18.61 0.70
CA SER A 178 -18.07 -17.30 0.72
C SER A 178 -18.51 -16.52 1.96
N PHE A 179 -17.55 -16.17 2.82
CA PHE A 179 -17.78 -15.41 4.05
C PHE A 179 -16.88 -14.19 4.07
N THR A 180 -17.28 -13.18 3.29
CA THR A 180 -16.55 -11.90 3.23
C THR A 180 -16.66 -11.15 4.55
N LYS A 181 -15.74 -10.20 4.77
CA LYS A 181 -15.76 -9.36 5.97
C LYS A 181 -17.08 -8.60 6.10
N ASN A 182 -17.54 -7.97 5.01
CA ASN A 182 -18.77 -7.17 5.00
C ASN A 182 -19.98 -8.04 5.30
N PHE A 183 -20.11 -9.20 4.64
CA PHE A 183 -21.19 -10.15 4.89
C PHE A 183 -21.29 -10.53 6.38
N LEU A 184 -20.15 -10.86 7.02
CA LEU A 184 -20.16 -11.26 8.44
C LEU A 184 -20.44 -10.08 9.39
N GLN A 185 -19.96 -8.86 9.07
CA GLN A 185 -20.16 -7.68 9.92
C GLN A 185 -21.57 -7.10 9.84
N GLU A 186 -22.24 -7.21 8.70
CA GLU A 186 -23.58 -6.67 8.46
C GLU A 186 -24.69 -7.65 8.82
N HIS A 187 -24.32 -8.90 9.13
CA HIS A 187 -25.30 -9.94 9.43
C HIS A 187 -25.96 -9.76 10.80
N ALA A 188 -27.29 -9.88 10.85
CA ALA A 188 -28.07 -9.65 12.08
C ALA A 188 -27.91 -10.74 13.16
N HIS A 189 -27.48 -11.96 12.80
CA HIS A 189 -27.44 -13.09 13.72
C HIS A 189 -26.27 -12.98 14.71
N PRO A 190 -26.51 -13.13 16.05
CA PRO A 190 -25.49 -12.95 17.09
C PRO A 190 -24.24 -13.84 16.91
N VAL A 191 -24.42 -15.12 16.56
CA VAL A 191 -23.30 -16.06 16.33
C VAL A 191 -22.43 -15.62 15.16
N VAL A 192 -23.01 -15.06 14.10
CA VAL A 192 -22.24 -14.55 12.95
C VAL A 192 -21.39 -13.35 13.36
N ASN A 193 -21.92 -12.48 14.22
CA ASN A 193 -21.16 -11.37 14.80
C ASN A 193 -20.00 -11.86 15.69
N LEU A 194 -20.19 -12.97 16.42
CA LEU A 194 -19.11 -13.59 17.19
C LEU A 194 -17.98 -14.11 16.27
N ILE A 195 -18.34 -14.73 15.13
CA ILE A 195 -17.36 -15.16 14.13
C ILE A 195 -16.59 -13.96 13.54
N ALA A 196 -17.31 -12.89 13.18
CA ALA A 196 -16.68 -11.66 12.69
C ALA A 196 -15.70 -11.07 13.71
N LYS A 197 -16.11 -10.98 14.98
CA LYS A 197 -15.27 -10.49 16.08
C LYS A 197 -14.07 -11.40 16.36
N ALA A 198 -14.26 -12.73 16.33
CA ALA A 198 -13.17 -13.68 16.49
C ALA A 198 -12.11 -13.55 15.38
N ARG A 199 -12.52 -13.39 14.12
CA ARG A 199 -11.59 -13.09 13.00
C ARG A 199 -10.84 -11.79 13.22
N GLU A 200 -11.52 -10.77 13.70
CA GLU A 200 -10.92 -9.46 13.95
C GLU A 200 -9.85 -9.54 15.05
N VAL A 201 -10.16 -10.16 16.18
CA VAL A 201 -9.25 -10.35 17.31
C VAL A 201 -8.09 -11.27 16.93
N ASN A 202 -8.35 -12.37 16.22
CA ASN A 202 -7.31 -13.25 15.70
C ASN A 202 -6.32 -12.48 14.80
N LYS A 203 -6.83 -11.71 13.83
CA LYS A 203 -5.99 -10.88 12.96
C LYS A 203 -5.17 -9.85 13.76
N ALA A 204 -5.73 -9.30 14.83
CA ALA A 204 -5.05 -8.34 15.68
C ALA A 204 -3.76 -8.92 16.28
N HIS A 205 -3.81 -10.13 16.84
CA HIS A 205 -2.61 -10.71 17.44
C HIS A 205 -1.71 -11.45 16.43
N THR A 206 -2.25 -12.19 15.46
CA THR A 206 -1.44 -12.98 14.52
C THR A 206 -0.81 -12.15 13.40
N THR A 207 -1.44 -11.05 12.99
CA THR A 207 -0.94 -10.22 11.90
C THR A 207 -0.20 -8.99 12.42
N PHE A 208 -0.82 -8.23 13.34
CA PHE A 208 -0.24 -6.95 13.75
C PHE A 208 0.73 -7.09 14.92
N ILE A 209 0.33 -7.75 16.02
CA ILE A 209 1.21 -7.86 17.20
C ILE A 209 2.36 -8.82 16.91
N ASP A 210 2.13 -9.96 16.26
CA ASP A 210 3.21 -10.88 15.90
C ASP A 210 4.21 -10.25 14.93
N SER A 211 3.72 -9.40 14.02
CA SER A 211 4.60 -8.64 13.13
C SER A 211 5.45 -7.64 13.91
N ILE A 212 4.84 -6.89 14.84
CA ILE A 212 5.58 -5.96 15.72
C ILE A 212 6.67 -6.73 16.50
N LEU A 213 6.32 -7.81 17.18
CA LEU A 213 7.25 -8.60 18.00
C LEU A 213 8.34 -9.29 17.18
N ARG A 214 8.04 -9.71 15.94
CA ARG A 214 9.02 -10.35 15.05
C ARG A 214 10.09 -9.38 14.55
N TYR A 215 9.72 -8.15 14.29
CA TYR A 215 10.60 -7.13 13.71
C TYR A 215 11.12 -6.13 14.74
N GLU A 216 10.71 -6.29 16.00
CA GLU A 216 11.27 -5.50 17.08
C GLU A 216 12.76 -5.84 17.29
N HIS A 217 13.59 -4.81 17.40
CA HIS A 217 14.98 -4.89 17.76
C HIS A 217 15.33 -3.74 18.71
N LYS A 218 15.74 -4.08 19.92
CA LYS A 218 16.13 -3.10 20.97
C LYS A 218 15.06 -2.01 21.22
N GLY A 219 13.81 -2.41 21.28
CA GLY A 219 12.67 -1.52 21.51
C GLY A 219 12.22 -0.73 20.28
N ARG A 220 12.67 -1.12 19.08
CA ARG A 220 12.35 -0.39 17.83
C ARG A 220 11.99 -1.31 16.68
N ILE A 221 11.25 -0.78 15.73
CA ILE A 221 10.99 -1.39 14.42
C ILE A 221 11.72 -0.57 13.37
N HIS A 222 12.51 -1.24 12.54
CA HIS A 222 13.27 -0.68 11.44
C HIS A 222 12.69 -1.16 10.10
N ALA A 223 11.45 -0.74 9.81
CA ALA A 223 10.77 -1.15 8.60
C ALA A 223 11.51 -0.71 7.33
N GLU A 224 11.44 -1.52 6.30
CA GLU A 224 11.94 -1.15 4.98
C GLU A 224 10.97 -0.17 4.32
N ILE A 225 11.52 0.89 3.75
CA ILE A 225 10.77 1.93 3.05
C ILE A 225 11.16 1.85 1.58
N ASN A 226 10.22 1.47 0.73
CA ASN A 226 10.41 1.50 -0.71
C ASN A 226 9.94 2.85 -1.23
N GLN A 227 10.86 3.62 -1.75
CA GLN A 227 10.66 4.94 -2.31
C GLN A 227 9.92 4.87 -3.65
N LEU A 228 10.43 4.04 -4.56
CA LEU A 228 9.90 3.76 -5.87
C LEU A 228 9.72 2.24 -6.04
N ARG A 229 9.18 1.83 -7.17
CA ARG A 229 9.09 0.41 -7.51
C ARG A 229 10.47 -0.22 -7.60
N SER A 230 10.62 -1.38 -6.96
CA SER A 230 11.82 -2.20 -6.98
C SER A 230 11.46 -3.65 -7.28
N GLN A 231 12.44 -4.53 -7.32
CA GLN A 231 12.22 -5.96 -7.50
C GLN A 231 11.42 -6.59 -6.34
N THR A 232 11.56 -6.06 -5.13
CA THR A 232 10.99 -6.65 -3.91
C THR A 232 9.78 -5.90 -3.36
N GLY A 233 9.47 -4.72 -3.90
CA GLY A 233 8.38 -3.90 -3.39
C GLY A 233 8.23 -2.57 -4.13
N GLY A 234 7.55 -1.62 -3.50
CA GLY A 234 7.32 -0.30 -4.07
C GLY A 234 6.05 -0.19 -4.90
N THR A 235 5.78 1.01 -5.38
CA THR A 235 4.62 1.34 -6.20
C THR A 235 5.04 2.03 -7.50
N VAL A 236 4.26 1.88 -8.56
CA VAL A 236 4.47 2.60 -9.82
C VAL A 236 4.05 4.08 -9.75
N THR A 237 3.41 4.48 -8.66
CA THR A 237 2.79 5.81 -8.51
C THR A 237 3.65 6.79 -7.70
N GLY A 238 4.88 6.40 -7.30
CA GLY A 238 5.75 7.20 -6.43
C GLY A 238 5.29 7.27 -4.96
N ARG A 239 4.21 6.56 -4.58
CA ARG A 239 3.84 6.43 -3.16
C ARG A 239 4.80 5.50 -2.44
N PHE A 240 5.22 5.87 -1.24
CA PHE A 240 6.02 4.95 -0.41
C PHE A 240 5.24 3.68 -0.11
N SER A 241 5.94 2.57 -0.07
CA SER A 241 5.43 1.34 0.51
C SER A 241 6.37 0.81 1.60
N TYR A 242 5.79 0.18 2.59
CA TYR A 242 6.53 -0.37 3.73
C TYR A 242 6.45 -1.89 3.74
N GLN A 243 7.58 -2.51 4.13
CA GLN A 243 7.63 -3.96 4.35
C GLN A 243 8.59 -4.28 5.52
N HIS A 244 8.45 -5.47 6.07
CA HIS A 244 9.29 -5.99 7.15
C HIS A 244 9.38 -5.09 8.42
N PRO A 245 8.21 -4.67 9.01
CA PRO A 245 6.82 -4.94 8.66
C PRO A 245 6.18 -3.82 7.83
N ASN A 246 4.99 -4.10 7.26
CA ASN A 246 4.21 -3.07 6.60
C ASN A 246 3.48 -2.19 7.62
N LEU A 247 4.11 -1.09 8.04
CA LEU A 247 3.55 -0.14 9.00
C LEU A 247 2.31 0.61 8.50
N GLN A 248 2.08 0.67 7.18
CA GLN A 248 0.89 1.31 6.60
C GLN A 248 -0.38 0.49 6.82
N GLN A 249 -0.25 -0.80 7.15
CA GLN A 249 -1.40 -1.67 7.44
C GLN A 249 -1.85 -1.64 8.90
N VAL A 250 -1.15 -0.92 9.78
CA VAL A 250 -1.56 -0.77 11.18
C VAL A 250 -2.98 -0.18 11.23
N PRO A 251 -3.95 -0.85 11.88
CA PRO A 251 -5.35 -0.47 11.79
C PRO A 251 -5.60 0.92 12.34
N ALA A 252 -6.32 1.74 11.56
CA ALA A 252 -6.69 3.10 11.94
C ALA A 252 -8.22 3.29 12.04
N ARG A 253 -8.97 2.59 11.17
CA ARG A 253 -10.44 2.77 11.06
C ARG A 253 -11.24 1.98 12.10
N ASN A 254 -10.66 0.92 12.64
CA ASN A 254 -11.32 0.14 13.70
C ASN A 254 -11.23 0.91 15.02
N LYS A 255 -12.38 1.27 15.57
CA LYS A 255 -12.48 2.11 16.77
C LYS A 255 -12.01 1.40 18.06
N ASP A 256 -12.07 0.07 18.10
CA ASP A 256 -11.68 -0.74 19.25
C ASP A 256 -10.21 -1.16 19.20
N LEU A 257 -9.82 -1.80 18.09
CA LEU A 257 -8.48 -2.38 17.93
C LEU A 257 -7.45 -1.36 17.46
N GLY A 258 -7.87 -0.40 16.64
CA GLY A 258 -6.98 0.63 16.11
C GLY A 258 -6.21 1.37 17.21
N PRO A 259 -6.88 2.02 18.16
CA PRO A 259 -6.23 2.72 19.26
C PRO A 259 -5.33 1.81 20.11
N LYS A 260 -5.76 0.57 20.39
CA LYS A 260 -4.97 -0.40 21.16
C LYS A 260 -3.65 -0.71 20.48
N ILE A 261 -3.69 -1.16 19.20
CA ILE A 261 -2.48 -1.53 18.47
C ILE A 261 -1.58 -0.30 18.21
N ARG A 262 -2.15 0.84 17.86
CA ARG A 262 -1.40 2.08 17.64
C ARG A 262 -0.73 2.60 18.91
N SER A 263 -1.30 2.35 20.10
CA SER A 263 -0.71 2.73 21.38
C SER A 263 0.57 1.96 21.73
N LEU A 264 0.91 0.88 20.99
CA LEU A 264 2.18 0.19 21.11
C LEU A 264 3.34 0.99 20.52
N PHE A 265 3.06 1.91 19.60
CA PHE A 265 4.06 2.81 19.03
C PHE A 265 4.18 4.03 19.93
N ILE A 266 5.33 4.22 20.54
CA ILE A 266 5.57 5.26 21.52
C ILE A 266 6.58 6.29 21.02
N PRO A 267 6.45 7.59 21.39
CA PRO A 267 7.44 8.58 21.02
C PRO A 267 8.74 8.39 21.81
N GLU A 268 9.77 9.15 21.46
CA GLU A 268 10.98 9.25 22.28
C GLU A 268 10.63 9.84 23.65
N GLU A 269 11.47 9.55 24.65
CA GLU A 269 11.30 10.11 25.99
C GLU A 269 11.31 11.66 25.96
N GLY A 270 10.34 12.27 26.59
CA GLY A 270 10.16 13.73 26.55
C GLY A 270 9.59 14.28 25.24
N CYS A 271 9.32 13.44 24.25
CA CYS A 271 8.73 13.83 22.96
C CYS A 271 7.24 13.47 22.86
N LYS A 272 6.60 14.01 21.84
CA LYS A 272 5.21 13.72 21.48
C LYS A 272 5.14 13.32 20.00
N TRP A 273 4.11 12.55 19.61
CA TRP A 273 3.77 12.34 18.22
C TRP A 273 3.14 13.60 17.62
N GLY A 274 3.70 14.07 16.51
CA GLY A 274 3.04 15.00 15.61
C GLY A 274 2.38 14.22 14.46
N CYS A 275 1.12 14.51 14.17
CA CYS A 275 0.39 13.93 13.04
C CYS A 275 0.09 15.05 12.05
N PHE A 276 0.68 14.97 10.87
CA PHE A 276 0.51 15.96 9.81
C PHE A 276 -0.08 15.27 8.58
N ASP A 277 -1.19 15.80 8.09
CA ASP A 277 -1.89 15.25 6.92
C ASP A 277 -2.41 16.41 6.06
N TYR A 278 -2.23 16.32 4.75
CA TYR A 278 -2.78 17.30 3.85
C TYR A 278 -4.31 17.18 3.79
N SER A 279 -4.99 18.29 4.06
CA SER A 279 -6.44 18.33 3.96
C SER A 279 -6.89 18.18 2.52
N GLN A 280 -7.60 17.08 2.23
CA GLN A 280 -8.23 16.83 0.92
C GLN A 280 -7.26 16.93 -0.27
N GLN A 281 -6.05 16.39 -0.14
CA GLN A 281 -5.01 16.50 -1.18
C GLN A 281 -5.52 16.08 -2.56
N GLU A 282 -6.15 14.91 -2.68
CA GLU A 282 -6.62 14.38 -3.96
C GLU A 282 -7.72 15.25 -4.59
N PRO A 283 -8.80 15.66 -3.88
CA PRO A 283 -9.77 16.64 -4.42
C PRO A 283 -9.13 17.93 -4.90
N ARG A 284 -8.20 18.50 -4.14
CA ARG A 284 -7.52 19.75 -4.51
C ARG A 284 -6.71 19.60 -5.79
N LEU A 285 -6.00 18.49 -5.96
CA LEU A 285 -5.25 18.20 -7.18
C LEU A 285 -6.18 18.03 -8.38
N VAL A 286 -7.30 17.31 -8.23
CA VAL A 286 -8.30 17.18 -9.31
C VAL A 286 -8.85 18.54 -9.71
N VAL A 287 -9.22 19.38 -8.74
CA VAL A 287 -9.72 20.75 -9.00
C VAL A 287 -8.63 21.62 -9.65
N HIS A 288 -7.39 21.52 -9.19
CA HIS A 288 -6.25 22.24 -9.76
C HIS A 288 -6.06 21.90 -11.25
N TYR A 289 -5.92 20.64 -11.58
CA TYR A 289 -5.74 20.22 -12.97
C TYR A 289 -6.97 20.53 -13.84
N ALA A 290 -8.17 20.35 -13.30
CA ALA A 290 -9.40 20.74 -14.01
C ALA A 290 -9.45 22.24 -14.32
N SER A 291 -8.96 23.09 -13.40
CA SER A 291 -8.89 24.55 -13.60
C SER A 291 -7.87 24.95 -14.67
N LEU A 292 -6.72 24.26 -14.74
CA LEU A 292 -5.74 24.48 -15.81
C LEU A 292 -6.31 24.18 -17.20
N TYR A 293 -7.19 23.20 -17.30
CA TYR A 293 -7.91 22.87 -18.53
C TYR A 293 -9.18 23.69 -18.73
N LYS A 294 -9.51 24.63 -17.83
CA LYS A 294 -10.70 25.47 -17.86
C LYS A 294 -12.00 24.68 -18.06
N LEU A 295 -12.13 23.56 -17.31
CA LEU A 295 -13.28 22.68 -17.43
C LEU A 295 -14.54 23.30 -16.81
N PRO A 296 -15.77 22.96 -17.32
CA PRO A 296 -17.02 23.50 -16.79
C PRO A 296 -17.22 23.23 -15.30
N SER A 297 -17.81 24.18 -14.60
CA SER A 297 -18.18 24.11 -13.17
C SER A 297 -17.01 23.92 -12.19
N VAL A 298 -15.76 24.01 -12.66
CA VAL A 298 -14.59 23.88 -11.75
C VAL A 298 -14.39 25.15 -10.93
N TYR A 299 -14.70 26.31 -11.46
CA TYR A 299 -14.41 27.58 -10.80
C TYR A 299 -15.26 27.82 -9.55
N ASP A 300 -16.48 27.29 -9.49
CA ASP A 300 -17.31 27.35 -8.29
C ASP A 300 -16.61 26.64 -7.10
N VAL A 301 -15.92 25.53 -7.38
CA VAL A 301 -15.14 24.80 -6.37
C VAL A 301 -13.83 25.52 -6.05
N VAL A 302 -13.15 26.09 -7.06
CA VAL A 302 -11.93 26.91 -6.86
C VAL A 302 -12.23 28.08 -5.96
N ASP A 303 -13.32 28.81 -6.21
CA ASP A 303 -13.70 29.98 -5.44
C ASP A 303 -14.10 29.58 -4.01
N SER A 304 -14.83 28.48 -3.84
CA SER A 304 -15.12 27.92 -2.51
C SER A 304 -13.85 27.63 -1.70
N TYR A 305 -12.79 27.08 -2.33
CA TYR A 305 -11.50 26.85 -1.65
C TYR A 305 -10.71 28.14 -1.37
N LYS A 306 -10.87 29.18 -2.21
CA LYS A 306 -10.24 30.49 -1.97
C LYS A 306 -10.91 31.26 -0.84
N GLU A 307 -12.24 31.19 -0.76
CA GLU A 307 -13.03 31.83 0.28
C GLU A 307 -12.85 31.15 1.64
N ASN A 308 -12.78 29.83 1.63
CA ASN A 308 -12.55 29.03 2.83
C ASN A 308 -11.62 27.86 2.52
N SER A 309 -10.37 27.95 3.01
CA SER A 309 -9.37 26.87 2.86
C SER A 309 -9.80 25.53 3.45
N ASP A 310 -10.72 25.54 4.40
CA ASP A 310 -11.29 24.35 5.05
C ASP A 310 -12.56 23.83 4.35
N SER A 311 -12.94 24.42 3.23
CA SER A 311 -14.08 23.94 2.43
C SER A 311 -13.98 22.45 2.15
N ASP A 312 -15.05 21.72 2.44
CA ASP A 312 -15.08 20.25 2.34
C ASP A 312 -15.78 19.79 1.05
N PHE A 313 -14.99 19.46 0.04
CA PHE A 313 -15.51 18.95 -1.23
C PHE A 313 -16.38 17.69 -1.06
N HIS A 314 -16.08 16.84 -0.08
CA HIS A 314 -16.92 15.67 0.17
C HIS A 314 -18.28 16.06 0.75
N GLN A 315 -18.32 17.10 1.59
CA GLN A 315 -19.58 17.65 2.08
C GLN A 315 -20.38 18.32 0.98
N THR A 316 -19.73 19.12 0.13
CA THR A 316 -20.38 19.73 -1.05
C THR A 316 -21.07 18.67 -1.91
N VAL A 317 -20.39 17.54 -2.19
CA VAL A 317 -20.99 16.45 -2.96
C VAL A 317 -22.09 15.72 -2.17
N ALA A 318 -21.94 15.58 -0.85
CA ALA A 318 -22.97 14.99 0.00
C ALA A 318 -24.28 15.79 -0.05
N ASP A 319 -24.18 17.09 0.04
CA ASP A 319 -25.32 18.03 -0.02
C ASP A 319 -25.98 18.01 -1.41
N MET A 320 -25.16 17.98 -2.46
CA MET A 320 -25.66 17.89 -3.84
C MET A 320 -26.42 16.60 -4.14
N ALA A 321 -25.96 15.47 -3.60
CA ALA A 321 -26.49 14.15 -3.89
C ALA A 321 -27.46 13.65 -2.81
N GLU A 322 -27.71 14.43 -1.77
CA GLU A 322 -28.56 14.09 -0.60
C GLU A 322 -28.17 12.75 0.04
N ILE A 323 -26.86 12.54 0.23
CA ILE A 323 -26.27 11.33 0.82
C ILE A 323 -25.38 11.68 2.01
N PRO A 324 -25.16 10.72 2.93
CA PRO A 324 -24.21 10.93 4.02
C PRO A 324 -22.80 11.26 3.49
N ARG A 325 -22.11 12.20 4.17
CA ARG A 325 -20.74 12.62 3.82
C ARG A 325 -19.76 11.44 3.69
N SER A 326 -19.93 10.38 4.49
CA SER A 326 -19.10 9.18 4.40
C SER A 326 -19.28 8.43 3.07
N GLN A 327 -20.51 8.38 2.55
CA GLN A 327 -20.79 7.83 1.22
C GLN A 327 -20.26 8.75 0.12
N ALA A 328 -20.45 10.07 0.23
CA ALA A 328 -19.89 11.04 -0.70
C ALA A 328 -18.37 10.95 -0.79
N LYS A 329 -17.66 10.73 0.33
CA LYS A 329 -16.22 10.49 0.33
C LYS A 329 -15.85 9.24 -0.47
N THR A 330 -16.57 8.15 -0.31
CA THR A 330 -16.34 6.91 -1.07
C THR A 330 -16.59 7.11 -2.56
N ILE A 331 -17.68 7.82 -2.91
CA ILE A 331 -18.02 8.16 -4.30
C ILE A 331 -16.93 9.02 -4.93
N ASN A 332 -16.56 10.11 -4.29
CA ASN A 332 -15.54 11.03 -4.80
C ASN A 332 -14.23 10.32 -5.09
N LEU A 333 -13.67 9.63 -4.09
CA LEU A 333 -12.41 8.91 -4.25
C LEU A 333 -12.52 7.81 -5.32
N GLY A 334 -13.61 7.05 -5.30
CA GLY A 334 -13.83 6.01 -6.30
C GLY A 334 -13.92 6.56 -7.73
N LEU A 335 -14.67 7.65 -7.93
CA LEU A 335 -14.85 8.25 -9.25
C LEU A 335 -13.59 8.99 -9.74
N PHE A 336 -12.78 9.56 -8.84
CA PHE A 336 -11.46 10.12 -9.22
C PHE A 336 -10.54 9.04 -9.79
N TYR A 337 -10.69 7.78 -9.34
CA TYR A 337 -9.96 6.63 -9.85
C TYR A 337 -10.71 5.82 -10.92
N GLY A 338 -11.74 6.39 -11.54
CA GLY A 338 -12.45 5.75 -12.66
C GLY A 338 -13.39 4.62 -12.27
N MET A 339 -13.93 4.63 -11.04
CA MET A 339 -14.90 3.64 -10.61
C MET A 339 -16.16 3.67 -11.48
N GLY A 340 -16.54 2.48 -12.01
CA GLY A 340 -17.79 2.31 -12.77
C GLY A 340 -19.01 2.05 -11.88
N LYS A 341 -20.21 2.09 -12.49
CA LYS A 341 -21.51 1.92 -11.80
C LYS A 341 -21.62 0.62 -11.00
N ALA A 342 -21.12 -0.50 -11.53
CA ALA A 342 -21.19 -1.80 -10.85
C ALA A 342 -20.35 -1.81 -9.55
N LYS A 343 -19.16 -1.21 -9.55
CA LYS A 343 -18.34 -1.10 -8.35
C LYS A 343 -18.94 -0.11 -7.36
N LEU A 344 -19.52 0.99 -7.83
CA LEU A 344 -20.24 1.95 -6.99
C LEU A 344 -21.42 1.29 -6.27
N GLN A 345 -22.21 0.46 -6.98
CA GLN A 345 -23.28 -0.33 -6.39
C GLN A 345 -22.79 -1.22 -5.25
N ALA A 346 -21.73 -1.97 -5.48
CA ALA A 346 -21.15 -2.88 -4.48
C ALA A 346 -20.58 -2.13 -3.25
N GLU A 347 -19.90 -1.01 -3.46
CA GLU A 347 -19.31 -0.21 -2.37
C GLU A 347 -20.35 0.47 -1.48
N LEU A 348 -21.48 0.87 -2.05
CA LEU A 348 -22.55 1.56 -1.33
C LEU A 348 -23.64 0.60 -0.80
N GLY A 349 -23.66 -0.65 -1.25
CA GLY A 349 -24.71 -1.61 -0.88
C GLY A 349 -26.12 -1.22 -1.36
N VAL A 350 -26.23 -0.47 -2.47
CA VAL A 350 -27.51 0.05 -3.00
C VAL A 350 -27.97 -0.75 -4.22
N SER A 351 -29.22 -0.53 -4.67
CA SER A 351 -29.72 -1.14 -5.90
C SER A 351 -28.97 -0.63 -7.14
N LYS A 352 -29.05 -1.38 -8.24
CA LYS A 352 -28.42 -1.02 -9.52
C LYS A 352 -28.95 0.31 -10.06
N GLU A 353 -30.24 0.54 -9.93
CA GLU A 353 -30.93 1.77 -10.32
C GLU A 353 -30.43 2.96 -9.50
N LYS A 354 -30.38 2.81 -8.17
CA LYS A 354 -29.89 3.86 -7.28
C LYS A 354 -28.41 4.19 -7.53
N ALA A 355 -27.57 3.17 -7.76
CA ALA A 355 -26.16 3.39 -8.12
C ALA A 355 -26.02 4.13 -9.46
N ALA A 356 -26.84 3.79 -10.45
CA ALA A 356 -26.85 4.47 -11.74
C ALA A 356 -27.30 5.94 -11.63
N ASP A 357 -28.34 6.21 -10.82
CA ASP A 357 -28.82 7.56 -10.55
C ASP A 357 -27.77 8.41 -9.86
N LEU A 358 -27.14 7.90 -8.78
CA LEU A 358 -26.07 8.59 -8.07
C LEU A 358 -24.86 8.87 -8.98
N PHE A 359 -24.48 7.91 -9.81
CA PHE A 359 -23.40 8.08 -10.79
C PHE A 359 -23.72 9.21 -11.81
N ASN A 360 -24.94 9.22 -12.34
CA ASN A 360 -25.36 10.22 -13.32
C ASN A 360 -25.50 11.60 -12.66
N GLN A 361 -26.10 11.70 -11.48
CA GLN A 361 -26.23 12.94 -10.71
C GLN A 361 -24.86 13.53 -10.37
N TYR A 362 -23.91 12.70 -9.92
CA TYR A 362 -22.54 13.14 -9.64
C TYR A 362 -21.92 13.79 -10.89
N HIS A 363 -21.93 13.11 -12.02
CA HIS A 363 -21.31 13.62 -13.24
C HIS A 363 -22.06 14.80 -13.85
N ALA A 364 -23.33 14.97 -13.55
CA ALA A 364 -24.09 16.17 -13.94
C ALA A 364 -23.71 17.40 -13.08
N LYS A 365 -23.44 17.17 -11.78
CA LYS A 365 -23.09 18.25 -10.84
C LYS A 365 -21.60 18.59 -10.85
N VAL A 366 -20.74 17.58 -11.10
CA VAL A 366 -19.27 17.67 -11.06
C VAL A 366 -18.69 17.18 -12.40
N PRO A 367 -19.05 17.80 -13.55
CA PRO A 367 -18.70 17.30 -14.87
C PRO A 367 -17.18 17.31 -15.13
N PHE A 368 -16.44 18.21 -14.51
CA PHE A 368 -15.00 18.35 -14.71
C PHE A 368 -14.22 17.10 -14.29
N VAL A 369 -14.71 16.29 -13.35
CA VAL A 369 -14.02 15.06 -12.93
C VAL A 369 -13.95 14.07 -14.11
N LYS A 370 -15.09 13.79 -14.75
CA LYS A 370 -15.16 12.88 -15.89
C LYS A 370 -14.35 13.43 -17.08
N GLN A 371 -14.52 14.72 -17.37
CA GLN A 371 -13.84 15.39 -18.48
C GLN A 371 -12.30 15.43 -18.29
N LEU A 372 -11.83 15.60 -17.05
CA LEU A 372 -10.40 15.53 -16.75
C LEU A 372 -9.84 14.14 -17.02
N MET A 373 -10.56 13.08 -16.59
CA MET A 373 -10.16 11.70 -16.85
C MET A 373 -10.13 11.39 -18.36
N GLU A 374 -11.14 11.82 -19.11
CA GLU A 374 -11.20 11.64 -20.56
C GLU A 374 -10.03 12.38 -21.24
N LYS A 375 -9.74 13.61 -20.83
CA LYS A 375 -8.59 14.37 -21.37
C LYS A 375 -7.26 13.69 -21.04
N ALA A 376 -7.09 13.17 -19.82
CA ALA A 376 -5.89 12.46 -19.43
C ALA A 376 -5.72 11.16 -20.24
N SER A 377 -6.80 10.39 -20.41
CA SER A 377 -6.80 9.16 -21.19
C SER A 377 -6.46 9.42 -22.66
N ASN A 378 -7.12 10.41 -23.29
CA ASN A 378 -6.86 10.77 -24.68
C ASN A 378 -5.41 11.24 -24.86
N ARG A 379 -4.91 12.08 -23.95
CA ARG A 379 -3.51 12.53 -24.01
C ARG A 379 -2.51 11.38 -23.86
N ALA A 380 -2.81 10.39 -23.00
CA ALA A 380 -1.99 9.20 -22.87
C ALA A 380 -2.00 8.35 -24.15
N GLN A 381 -3.17 8.21 -24.80
CA GLN A 381 -3.29 7.52 -26.10
C GLN A 381 -2.53 8.22 -27.22
N ASP A 382 -2.68 9.55 -27.32
CA ASP A 382 -2.05 10.35 -28.37
C ASP A 382 -0.52 10.40 -28.26
N ARG A 383 0.02 10.41 -27.04
CA ARG A 383 1.45 10.59 -26.75
C ARG A 383 2.16 9.34 -26.30
N GLY A 384 1.44 8.24 -26.10
CA GLY A 384 1.99 7.00 -25.53
C GLY A 384 2.25 7.06 -24.03
N GLN A 385 2.18 8.26 -23.44
CA GLN A 385 2.45 8.49 -22.01
C GLN A 385 1.73 9.74 -21.50
N ILE A 386 1.62 9.85 -20.18
CA ILE A 386 1.21 11.04 -19.46
C ILE A 386 2.24 11.37 -18.40
N ARG A 387 2.62 12.64 -18.27
CA ARG A 387 3.46 13.11 -17.17
C ARG A 387 2.60 13.57 -16.01
N THR A 388 3.02 13.26 -14.80
CA THR A 388 2.35 13.66 -13.56
C THR A 388 3.02 14.86 -12.90
N LEU A 389 4.32 14.94 -12.94
CA LEU A 389 5.14 16.07 -12.42
C LEU A 389 6.36 16.27 -13.30
#